data_a10f6c00157f2f8eb5bdc52fa22857a3
#
_entry.id   a10f6c00157f2f8eb5bdc52fa22857a3
#
_cell.length_a   1.000
_cell.length_b   1.000
_cell.length_c   1.000
_cell.angle_alpha   90.00
_cell.angle_beta   90.00
_cell.angle_gamma   90.00
#
_symmetry.space_group_name_H-M   'P 1'
#
loop_
_entity.id
_entity.type
_entity.pdbx_description
1 polymer ?
#
loop_
_entity_poly.entity_id
_entity_poly.type
_entity_poly.pdbx_seq_one_letter_code
_entity_poly.pdbx_strand_id
1 'polypeptide(L)'
;YEGFILTFDDITDLIYAQKNAAWVDVARRIAHEIKNPLTPIKLSAEQLKKKVFSKSNISEFNIIEYSNMIIRQTEVLQRIVDEFSEFARMPEPRKKMININDLVKSSVLLQKAVYDDIQFNLHLNNLSSNIFGDSAMLSQALTNLLKNSVESINSSKRKIINKEKVIGIIDIFTNLNNNFLEIKIIDTGIGLDNKITNFFEPYVTTKQNGTGLGLAIVRKIIEQHDGSLNIYNASNVLHRTFNKGAIAMIKLPLMLNKNKFKSDNSSEADFQIKEKIRTL
;
A
#
# COMPACT_ATOMS: atom_id res chain seq x y z
N TYR A 1 11.23 51.83 -6.29
CA TYR A 1 11.72 50.51 -6.65
C TYR A 1 11.18 49.53 -5.60
N GLU A 2 10.28 48.64 -6.02
CA GLU A 2 9.84 47.53 -5.19
C GLU A 2 10.77 46.35 -5.49
N GLY A 3 11.39 45.74 -4.47
CA GLY A 3 12.30 44.59 -4.58
C GLY A 3 11.79 43.44 -3.78
N PHE A 4 12.20 42.20 -4.15
CA PHE A 4 11.93 40.97 -3.39
C PHE A 4 13.19 40.56 -2.64
N ILE A 5 13.03 40.15 -1.37
CA ILE A 5 14.08 39.50 -0.58
C ILE A 5 13.79 37.99 -0.58
N LEU A 6 14.74 37.18 -1.05
CA LEU A 6 14.69 35.74 -0.98
C LEU A 6 15.69 35.25 0.05
N THR A 7 15.22 34.50 1.03
CA THR A 7 16.06 33.84 2.03
C THR A 7 16.04 32.33 1.78
N PHE A 8 17.18 31.68 1.91
CA PHE A 8 17.34 30.24 1.77
C PHE A 8 17.99 29.68 3.03
N ASP A 9 17.38 28.65 3.61
CA ASP A 9 17.95 27.91 4.73
C ASP A 9 18.27 26.49 4.27
N ASP A 10 19.45 25.97 4.61
CA ASP A 10 19.79 24.58 4.41
C ASP A 10 19.15 23.74 5.52
N ILE A 11 18.10 23.00 5.14
CA ILE A 11 17.36 22.11 6.05
C ILE A 11 17.80 20.65 5.95
N THR A 12 18.93 20.37 5.28
CA THR A 12 19.41 19.00 5.04
C THR A 12 19.56 18.23 6.34
N ASP A 13 20.23 18.80 7.34
CA ASP A 13 20.43 18.15 8.64
C ASP A 13 19.11 17.94 9.40
N LEU A 14 18.17 18.86 9.28
CA LEU A 14 16.83 18.71 9.87
C LEU A 14 16.07 17.53 9.26
N ILE A 15 16.13 17.39 7.93
CA ILE A 15 15.51 16.27 7.22
C ILE A 15 16.16 14.94 7.61
N TYR A 16 17.50 14.91 7.71
CA TYR A 16 18.22 13.71 8.18
C TYR A 16 17.88 13.36 9.64
N ALA A 17 17.83 14.33 10.54
CA ALA A 17 17.46 14.10 11.93
C ALA A 17 16.01 13.59 12.05
N GLN A 18 15.07 14.14 11.29
CA GLN A 18 13.68 13.69 11.26
C GLN A 18 13.54 12.27 10.69
N LYS A 19 14.26 11.95 9.60
CA LYS A 19 14.30 10.58 9.05
C LYS A 19 14.89 9.59 10.08
N ASN A 20 15.98 9.94 10.74
CA ASN A 20 16.61 9.08 11.75
C ASN A 20 15.70 8.84 12.96
N ALA A 21 15.01 9.86 13.45
CA ALA A 21 14.05 9.71 14.54
C ALA A 21 12.91 8.73 14.16
N ALA A 22 12.34 8.88 12.96
CA ALA A 22 11.34 7.95 12.44
C ALA A 22 11.88 6.51 12.33
N TRP A 23 13.15 6.33 11.92
CA TRP A 23 13.79 5.02 11.84
C TRP A 23 13.98 4.34 13.20
N VAL A 24 14.27 5.08 14.26
CA VAL A 24 14.42 4.53 15.62
C VAL A 24 13.09 3.94 16.10
N ASP A 25 11.99 4.62 15.88
CA ASP A 25 10.66 4.11 16.26
C ASP A 25 10.24 2.89 15.43
N VAL A 26 10.56 2.89 14.14
CA VAL A 26 10.38 1.72 13.26
C VAL A 26 11.16 0.52 13.76
N ALA A 27 12.45 0.69 14.04
CA ALA A 27 13.32 -0.39 14.53
C ALA A 27 12.84 -0.95 15.87
N ARG A 28 12.38 -0.11 16.79
CA ARG A 28 11.82 -0.54 18.08
C ARG A 28 10.56 -1.39 17.89
N ARG A 29 9.65 -0.98 17.03
CA ARG A 29 8.40 -1.74 16.72
C ARG A 29 8.73 -3.08 16.08
N ILE A 30 9.65 -3.11 15.11
CA ILE A 30 10.10 -4.37 14.47
C ILE A 30 10.67 -5.33 15.52
N ALA A 31 11.52 -4.85 16.43
CA ALA A 31 12.07 -5.69 17.48
C ALA A 31 10.97 -6.32 18.35
N HIS A 32 9.88 -5.57 18.63
CA HIS A 32 8.73 -6.10 19.33
C HIS A 32 7.95 -7.11 18.49
N GLU A 33 7.72 -6.85 17.22
CA GLU A 33 7.01 -7.76 16.32
C GLU A 33 7.78 -9.05 16.02
N ILE A 34 9.11 -8.99 15.97
CA ILE A 34 9.99 -10.17 15.90
C ILE A 34 9.93 -10.98 17.20
N LYS A 35 9.91 -10.32 18.36
CA LYS A 35 9.85 -11.00 19.67
C LYS A 35 8.54 -11.78 19.84
N ASN A 36 7.42 -11.29 19.30
CA ASN A 36 6.11 -11.92 19.42
C ASN A 36 6.06 -13.35 18.88
N PRO A 37 6.48 -13.67 17.63
CA PRO A 37 6.53 -15.05 17.13
C PRO A 37 7.68 -15.88 17.74
N LEU A 38 8.78 -15.26 18.15
CA LEU A 38 9.90 -15.99 18.77
C LEU A 38 9.52 -16.62 20.12
N THR A 39 8.66 -15.99 20.91
CA THR A 39 8.23 -16.50 22.21
C THR A 39 7.49 -17.84 22.07
N PRO A 40 6.43 -17.99 21.28
CA PRO A 40 5.77 -19.29 21.09
C PRO A 40 6.65 -20.33 20.41
N ILE A 41 7.57 -19.95 19.50
CA ILE A 41 8.56 -20.87 18.93
C ILE A 41 9.41 -21.47 20.04
N LYS A 42 10.00 -20.62 20.89
CA LYS A 42 10.84 -21.05 22.00
C LYS A 42 10.08 -21.96 22.95
N LEU A 43 8.85 -21.56 23.38
CA LEU A 43 8.03 -22.34 24.29
C LEU A 43 7.65 -23.72 23.71
N SER A 44 7.29 -23.77 22.42
CA SER A 44 6.95 -25.03 21.74
C SER A 44 8.17 -25.97 21.65
N ALA A 45 9.35 -25.43 21.34
CA ALA A 45 10.58 -26.19 21.32
C ALA A 45 11.00 -26.68 22.71
N GLU A 46 10.85 -25.86 23.78
CA GLU A 46 11.10 -26.26 25.17
C GLU A 46 10.15 -27.38 25.61
N GLN A 47 8.86 -27.30 25.24
CA GLN A 47 7.87 -28.33 25.55
C GLN A 47 8.20 -29.65 24.81
N LEU A 48 8.56 -29.60 23.54
CA LEU A 48 9.05 -30.78 22.81
C LEU A 48 10.26 -31.40 23.52
N LYS A 49 11.26 -30.58 23.84
CA LYS A 49 12.47 -31.03 24.55
C LYS A 49 12.13 -31.70 25.89
N LYS A 50 11.31 -31.04 26.72
CA LYS A 50 10.91 -31.57 28.03
C LYS A 50 10.19 -32.92 27.92
N LYS A 51 9.26 -33.05 26.98
CA LYS A 51 8.51 -34.31 26.77
C LYS A 51 9.40 -35.42 26.26
N VAL A 52 10.35 -35.15 25.37
CA VAL A 52 11.32 -36.16 24.90
C VAL A 52 12.16 -36.70 26.04
N PHE A 53 12.68 -35.83 26.94
CA PHE A 53 13.51 -36.23 28.04
C PHE A 53 12.80 -36.93 29.20
N SER A 54 11.50 -36.61 29.43
CA SER A 54 10.72 -37.16 30.57
C SER A 54 10.21 -38.57 30.32
N LYS A 55 10.50 -39.23 29.20
CA LYS A 55 9.98 -40.57 28.80
C LYS A 55 8.45 -40.73 29.01
N SER A 56 7.75 -39.66 29.19
CA SER A 56 6.28 -39.68 29.27
C SER A 56 5.71 -40.03 27.90
N ASN A 57 4.63 -40.78 27.84
CA ASN A 57 3.94 -41.14 26.58
C ASN A 57 3.61 -39.84 25.81
N ILE A 58 4.46 -39.49 24.86
CA ILE A 58 4.23 -38.37 23.98
C ILE A 58 3.20 -38.85 22.98
N SER A 59 1.98 -38.33 23.04
CA SER A 59 1.05 -38.59 21.96
C SER A 59 1.60 -37.92 20.69
N GLU A 60 1.58 -38.65 19.59
CA GLU A 60 1.99 -38.15 18.25
C GLU A 60 1.32 -36.83 17.91
N PHE A 61 0.09 -36.64 18.36
CA PHE A 61 -0.68 -35.41 18.27
C PHE A 61 0.03 -34.19 18.87
N ASN A 62 0.65 -34.31 20.04
CA ASN A 62 1.35 -33.19 20.69
C ASN A 62 2.62 -32.78 19.93
N ILE A 63 3.34 -33.73 19.33
CA ILE A 63 4.54 -33.44 18.51
C ILE A 63 4.14 -32.65 17.28
N ILE A 64 3.08 -33.10 16.60
CA ILE A 64 2.55 -32.45 15.39
C ILE A 64 2.06 -31.03 15.73
N GLU A 65 1.36 -30.86 16.86
CA GLU A 65 0.83 -29.56 17.28
C GLU A 65 1.94 -28.55 17.54
N TYR A 66 2.98 -28.90 18.33
CA TYR A 66 4.10 -28.01 18.61
C TYR A 66 4.94 -27.73 17.37
N SER A 67 5.15 -28.72 16.50
CA SER A 67 5.86 -28.53 15.23
C SER A 67 5.09 -27.59 14.30
N ASN A 68 3.79 -27.77 14.17
CA ASN A 68 2.94 -26.86 13.38
C ASN A 68 2.90 -25.43 13.95
N MET A 69 2.98 -25.28 15.29
CA MET A 69 3.07 -23.97 15.91
C MET A 69 4.39 -23.28 15.52
N ILE A 70 5.53 -24.01 15.60
CA ILE A 70 6.84 -23.47 15.19
C ILE A 70 6.80 -23.06 13.72
N ILE A 71 6.32 -23.93 12.82
CA ILE A 71 6.26 -23.62 11.38
C ILE A 71 5.42 -22.36 11.13
N ARG A 72 4.21 -22.27 11.68
CA ARG A 72 3.35 -21.10 11.52
C ARG A 72 4.01 -19.81 12.02
N GLN A 73 4.72 -19.86 13.15
CA GLN A 73 5.36 -18.68 13.70
C GLN A 73 6.63 -18.29 12.92
N THR A 74 7.33 -19.24 12.32
CA THR A 74 8.45 -18.93 11.41
C THR A 74 7.97 -18.29 10.11
N GLU A 75 6.82 -18.72 9.57
CA GLU A 75 6.18 -18.07 8.40
C GLU A 75 5.76 -16.62 8.70
N VAL A 76 5.25 -16.37 9.92
CA VAL A 76 4.93 -15.00 10.37
C VAL A 76 6.20 -14.15 10.43
N LEU A 77 7.27 -14.69 11.03
CA LEU A 77 8.55 -14.01 11.15
C LEU A 77 9.15 -13.69 9.77
N GLN A 78 9.14 -14.66 8.86
CA GLN A 78 9.60 -14.46 7.49
C GLN A 78 8.86 -13.30 6.82
N ARG A 79 7.55 -13.25 6.92
CA ARG A 79 6.72 -12.17 6.37
C ARG A 79 7.09 -10.81 6.93
N ILE A 80 7.29 -10.70 8.26
CA ILE A 80 7.71 -9.44 8.90
C ILE A 80 9.05 -8.96 8.33
N VAL A 81 10.02 -9.87 8.19
CA VAL A 81 11.35 -9.56 7.66
C VAL A 81 11.27 -9.14 6.19
N ASP A 82 10.47 -9.83 5.38
CA ASP A 82 10.31 -9.53 3.95
C ASP A 82 9.66 -8.17 3.75
N GLU A 83 8.53 -7.89 4.42
CA GLU A 83 7.84 -6.59 4.35
C GLU A 83 8.73 -5.44 4.85
N PHE A 84 9.51 -5.68 5.91
CA PHE A 84 10.46 -4.68 6.38
C PHE A 84 11.58 -4.43 5.36
N SER A 85 12.14 -5.50 4.79
CA SER A 85 13.20 -5.39 3.78
C SER A 85 12.72 -4.63 2.54
N GLU A 86 11.48 -4.87 2.10
CA GLU A 86 10.85 -4.13 1.01
C GLU A 86 10.69 -2.65 1.37
N PHE A 87 10.17 -2.35 2.57
CA PHE A 87 9.99 -0.97 3.04
C PHE A 87 11.32 -0.22 3.16
N ALA A 88 12.36 -0.89 3.71
CA ALA A 88 13.67 -0.32 3.94
C ALA A 88 14.48 -0.08 2.65
N ARG A 89 14.38 -1.02 1.70
CA ARG A 89 15.16 -1.00 0.46
C ARG A 89 14.49 -0.28 -0.69
N MET A 90 13.27 0.24 -0.52
CA MET A 90 12.48 0.78 -1.63
C MET A 90 13.34 1.66 -2.55
N PRO A 91 13.74 1.14 -3.73
CA PRO A 91 14.61 1.85 -4.65
C PRO A 91 13.87 3.03 -5.30
N GLU A 92 14.61 3.88 -5.98
CA GLU A 92 13.97 4.84 -6.87
C GLU A 92 13.25 4.13 -8.02
N PRO A 93 12.04 4.60 -8.41
CA PRO A 93 11.23 3.95 -9.42
C PRO A 93 11.89 4.04 -10.81
N ARG A 94 11.95 2.90 -11.50
CA ARG A 94 12.36 2.83 -12.90
C ARG A 94 11.16 3.12 -13.79
N LYS A 95 10.82 4.40 -13.90
CA LYS A 95 9.63 4.86 -14.60
C LYS A 95 9.75 4.63 -16.11
N LYS A 96 8.71 4.08 -16.75
CA LYS A 96 8.50 3.90 -18.18
C LYS A 96 7.03 4.11 -18.53
N MET A 97 6.72 4.24 -19.83
CA MET A 97 5.31 4.30 -20.26
C MET A 97 4.65 2.95 -19.99
N ILE A 98 3.57 2.95 -19.22
CA ILE A 98 2.79 1.77 -18.86
C ILE A 98 1.31 2.05 -19.01
N ASN A 99 0.55 1.02 -19.41
CA ASN A 99 -0.90 1.06 -19.43
C ASN A 99 -1.46 0.61 -18.08
N ILE A 100 -2.13 1.50 -17.37
CA ILE A 100 -2.68 1.20 -16.05
C ILE A 100 -3.83 0.19 -16.11
N ASN A 101 -4.65 0.20 -17.15
CA ASN A 101 -5.73 -0.77 -17.28
C ASN A 101 -5.20 -2.21 -17.35
N ASP A 102 -4.08 -2.43 -18.04
CA ASP A 102 -3.46 -3.76 -18.13
C ASP A 102 -2.86 -4.17 -16.79
N LEU A 103 -2.25 -3.23 -16.08
CA LEU A 103 -1.71 -3.46 -14.74
C LEU A 103 -2.83 -3.83 -13.74
N VAL A 104 -3.95 -3.10 -13.77
CA VAL A 104 -5.13 -3.40 -12.93
C VAL A 104 -5.69 -4.79 -13.26
N LYS A 105 -5.87 -5.10 -14.56
CA LYS A 105 -6.36 -6.44 -14.99
C LYS A 105 -5.47 -7.56 -14.48
N SER A 106 -4.15 -7.42 -14.62
CA SER A 106 -3.17 -8.42 -14.17
C SER A 106 -3.21 -8.60 -12.65
N SER A 107 -3.27 -7.50 -11.89
CA SER A 107 -3.33 -7.53 -10.42
C SER A 107 -4.63 -8.20 -9.93
N VAL A 108 -5.76 -7.91 -10.58
CA VAL A 108 -7.05 -8.52 -10.24
C VAL A 108 -7.09 -10.01 -10.61
N LEU A 109 -6.50 -10.40 -11.75
CA LEU A 109 -6.45 -11.80 -12.17
C LEU A 109 -5.73 -12.67 -11.14
N LEU A 110 -4.63 -12.18 -10.57
CA LEU A 110 -3.90 -12.88 -9.50
C LEU A 110 -4.77 -13.08 -8.25
N GLN A 111 -5.56 -12.07 -7.87
CA GLN A 111 -6.43 -12.19 -6.70
C GLN A 111 -7.62 -13.13 -6.97
N LYS A 112 -8.21 -13.09 -8.16
CA LYS A 112 -9.29 -14.02 -8.56
C LYS A 112 -8.87 -15.47 -8.52
N ALA A 113 -7.61 -15.77 -8.84
CA ALA A 113 -7.09 -17.14 -8.80
C ALA A 113 -7.00 -17.72 -7.37
N VAL A 114 -6.93 -16.85 -6.35
CA VAL A 114 -6.78 -17.24 -4.94
C VAL A 114 -8.11 -17.15 -4.19
N TYR A 115 -9.00 -16.22 -4.56
CA TYR A 115 -10.24 -15.92 -3.84
C TYR A 115 -11.45 -16.07 -4.78
N ASP A 116 -11.97 -17.28 -4.88
CA ASP A 116 -13.13 -17.66 -5.71
C ASP A 116 -14.47 -17.22 -5.08
N ASP A 117 -14.48 -16.91 -3.79
CA ASP A 117 -15.64 -16.47 -3.01
C ASP A 117 -15.83 -14.94 -2.98
N ILE A 118 -15.02 -14.20 -3.76
CA ILE A 118 -15.10 -12.74 -3.90
C ILE A 118 -15.32 -12.37 -5.36
N GLN A 119 -16.32 -11.51 -5.59
CA GLN A 119 -16.63 -10.97 -6.90
C GLN A 119 -15.79 -9.70 -7.16
N PHE A 120 -14.98 -9.71 -8.24
CA PHE A 120 -14.22 -8.56 -8.69
C PHE A 120 -14.85 -7.98 -9.96
N ASN A 121 -15.30 -6.73 -9.92
CA ASN A 121 -15.88 -6.02 -11.04
C ASN A 121 -14.92 -4.93 -11.52
N LEU A 122 -14.62 -4.93 -12.82
CA LEU A 122 -13.74 -3.97 -13.46
C LEU A 122 -14.55 -2.96 -14.28
N HIS A 123 -14.45 -1.69 -13.94
CA HIS A 123 -15.07 -0.54 -14.62
C HIS A 123 -13.95 0.34 -15.17
N LEU A 124 -13.32 -0.12 -16.24
CA LEU A 124 -12.13 0.52 -16.80
C LEU A 124 -12.51 1.54 -17.85
N ASN A 125 -11.83 2.69 -17.84
CA ASN A 125 -11.98 3.70 -18.89
C ASN A 125 -11.46 3.16 -20.24
N ASN A 126 -12.20 3.40 -21.32
CA ASN A 126 -11.83 2.97 -22.68
C ASN A 126 -10.72 3.83 -23.31
N LEU A 127 -10.42 5.01 -22.75
CA LEU A 127 -9.33 5.85 -23.23
C LEU A 127 -7.96 5.28 -22.82
N SER A 128 -6.92 5.65 -23.56
CA SER A 128 -5.55 5.23 -23.27
C SER A 128 -5.12 5.71 -21.88
N SER A 129 -5.03 4.79 -20.92
CA SER A 129 -4.65 5.05 -19.53
C SER A 129 -3.14 4.90 -19.34
N ASN A 130 -2.34 5.55 -20.21
CA ASN A 130 -0.88 5.49 -20.16
C ASN A 130 -0.33 6.54 -19.20
N ILE A 131 0.56 6.11 -18.32
CA ILE A 131 1.31 6.98 -17.41
C ILE A 131 2.79 6.64 -17.47
N PHE A 132 3.62 7.54 -16.95
CA PHE A 132 5.04 7.29 -16.74
C PHE A 132 5.29 6.80 -15.34
N GLY A 133 5.53 5.49 -15.18
CA GLY A 133 5.64 4.86 -13.86
C GLY A 133 6.40 3.55 -13.89
N ASP A 134 6.72 3.05 -12.69
CA ASP A 134 7.32 1.73 -12.48
C ASP A 134 6.22 0.68 -12.32
N SER A 135 6.14 -0.24 -13.30
CA SER A 135 5.08 -1.26 -13.33
C SER A 135 5.15 -2.24 -12.15
N ALA A 136 6.35 -2.57 -11.66
CA ALA A 136 6.52 -3.50 -10.54
C ALA A 136 6.03 -2.87 -9.23
N MET A 137 6.46 -1.63 -8.97
CA MET A 137 6.04 -0.89 -7.76
C MET A 137 4.54 -0.60 -7.76
N LEU A 138 3.98 -0.16 -8.89
CA LEU A 138 2.53 0.11 -8.98
C LEU A 138 1.70 -1.18 -8.89
N SER A 139 2.18 -2.30 -9.44
CA SER A 139 1.56 -3.61 -9.25
C SER A 139 1.56 -4.03 -7.79
N GLN A 140 2.66 -3.80 -7.07
CA GLN A 140 2.77 -4.04 -5.63
C GLN A 140 1.76 -3.19 -4.85
N ALA A 141 1.64 -1.90 -5.18
CA ALA A 141 0.66 -1.01 -4.55
C ALA A 141 -0.78 -1.50 -4.75
N LEU A 142 -1.15 -1.88 -5.98
CA LEU A 142 -2.47 -2.44 -6.30
C LEU A 142 -2.72 -3.76 -5.56
N THR A 143 -1.75 -4.66 -5.55
CA THR A 143 -1.84 -5.95 -4.85
C THR A 143 -2.06 -5.75 -3.35
N ASN A 144 -1.35 -4.83 -2.72
CA ASN A 144 -1.52 -4.52 -1.29
C ASN A 144 -2.92 -3.95 -0.99
N LEU A 145 -3.44 -3.07 -1.84
CA LEU A 145 -4.80 -2.54 -1.66
C LEU A 145 -5.87 -3.61 -1.87
N LEU A 146 -5.77 -4.42 -2.92
CA LEU A 146 -6.69 -5.52 -3.18
C LEU A 146 -6.68 -6.55 -2.05
N LYS A 147 -5.50 -6.93 -1.55
CA LYS A 147 -5.34 -7.82 -0.39
C LYS A 147 -6.01 -7.24 0.87
N ASN A 148 -5.84 -5.93 1.12
CA ASN A 148 -6.51 -5.27 2.22
C ASN A 148 -8.03 -5.32 2.10
N SER A 149 -8.57 -5.11 0.90
CA SER A 149 -10.01 -5.23 0.61
C SER A 149 -10.53 -6.65 0.84
N VAL A 150 -9.82 -7.67 0.37
CA VAL A 150 -10.14 -9.09 0.61
C VAL A 150 -10.17 -9.41 2.10
N GLU A 151 -9.15 -9.01 2.84
CA GLU A 151 -9.06 -9.25 4.29
C GLU A 151 -10.18 -8.52 5.07
N SER A 152 -10.55 -7.31 4.65
CA SER A 152 -11.67 -6.54 5.19
C SER A 152 -13.00 -7.27 5.00
N ILE A 153 -13.25 -7.81 3.79
CA ILE A 153 -14.43 -8.63 3.46
C ILE A 153 -14.46 -9.90 4.30
N ASN A 154 -13.34 -10.63 4.39
CA ASN A 154 -13.27 -11.86 5.18
C ASN A 154 -13.51 -11.61 6.67
N SER A 155 -13.07 -10.48 7.18
CA SER A 155 -13.37 -10.06 8.56
C SER A 155 -14.85 -9.72 8.78
N SER A 156 -15.53 -9.20 7.74
CA SER A 156 -16.99 -8.97 7.75
C SER A 156 -17.76 -10.30 7.77
N LYS A 157 -17.40 -11.26 6.91
CA LYS A 157 -18.03 -12.59 6.83
C LYS A 157 -17.98 -13.35 8.16
N ARG A 158 -16.87 -13.25 8.91
CA ARG A 158 -16.73 -13.89 10.23
C ARG A 158 -17.66 -13.35 11.31
N LYS A 159 -18.16 -12.12 11.15
CA LYS A 159 -19.06 -11.45 12.10
C LYS A 159 -20.54 -11.75 11.84
N ILE A 160 -20.88 -12.30 10.68
CA ILE A 160 -22.26 -12.60 10.29
C ILE A 160 -22.57 -14.02 10.79
N ILE A 161 -23.37 -14.13 11.86
CA ILE A 161 -23.75 -15.39 12.51
C ILE A 161 -24.80 -16.16 11.67
N ASN A 162 -25.53 -15.49 10.78
CA ASN A 162 -26.52 -16.11 9.91
C ASN A 162 -25.88 -16.69 8.63
N LYS A 163 -26.17 -17.95 8.35
CA LYS A 163 -25.62 -18.80 7.27
C LYS A 163 -25.93 -18.34 5.82
N GLU A 164 -26.34 -17.13 5.58
CA GLU A 164 -26.46 -16.62 4.20
C GLU A 164 -25.05 -16.37 3.63
N LYS A 165 -24.78 -17.01 2.50
CA LYS A 165 -23.51 -16.85 1.77
C LYS A 165 -23.40 -15.45 1.21
N VAL A 166 -22.93 -14.50 2.03
CA VAL A 166 -22.69 -13.12 1.59
C VAL A 166 -21.47 -13.13 0.68
N ILE A 167 -21.70 -12.85 -0.61
CA ILE A 167 -20.64 -12.68 -1.60
C ILE A 167 -19.96 -11.34 -1.33
N GLY A 168 -18.65 -11.35 -1.11
CA GLY A 168 -17.86 -10.13 -1.03
C GLY A 168 -17.70 -9.53 -2.42
N ILE A 169 -17.78 -8.20 -2.53
CA ILE A 169 -17.63 -7.48 -3.81
C ILE A 169 -16.49 -6.47 -3.69
N ILE A 170 -15.65 -6.45 -4.71
CA ILE A 170 -14.62 -5.42 -4.92
C ILE A 170 -14.83 -4.83 -6.31
N ASP A 171 -15.23 -3.55 -6.34
CA ASP A 171 -15.37 -2.77 -7.57
C ASP A 171 -14.11 -1.94 -7.81
N ILE A 172 -13.55 -2.00 -9.00
CA ILE A 172 -12.37 -1.25 -9.39
C ILE A 172 -12.72 -0.35 -10.58
N PHE A 173 -12.50 0.95 -10.40
CA PHE A 173 -12.75 1.96 -11.42
C PHE A 173 -11.44 2.61 -11.84
N THR A 174 -11.29 2.87 -13.14
CA THR A 174 -10.26 3.76 -13.67
C THR A 174 -10.92 4.90 -14.43
N ASN A 175 -10.61 6.15 -14.05
CA ASN A 175 -11.14 7.34 -14.68
C ASN A 175 -10.00 8.28 -15.07
N LEU A 176 -10.16 8.95 -16.22
CA LEU A 176 -9.26 10.00 -16.66
C LEU A 176 -9.92 11.36 -16.36
N ASN A 177 -9.28 12.15 -15.53
CA ASN A 177 -9.59 13.57 -15.33
C ASN A 177 -8.44 14.39 -15.95
N ASN A 178 -8.72 15.58 -16.45
CA ASN A 178 -7.86 16.43 -17.29
C ASN A 178 -6.33 16.24 -17.11
N ASN A 179 -5.84 16.11 -15.89
CA ASN A 179 -4.41 16.01 -15.55
C ASN A 179 -4.02 14.76 -14.78
N PHE A 180 -5.00 13.93 -14.36
CA PHE A 180 -4.75 12.78 -13.49
C PHE A 180 -5.53 11.55 -13.96
N LEU A 181 -4.88 10.40 -13.84
CA LEU A 181 -5.54 9.11 -13.83
C LEU A 181 -5.96 8.78 -12.39
N GLU A 182 -7.23 8.51 -12.20
CA GLU A 182 -7.79 8.10 -10.92
C GLU A 182 -8.11 6.61 -10.93
N ILE A 183 -7.63 5.88 -9.92
CA ILE A 183 -7.98 4.49 -9.67
C ILE A 183 -8.74 4.44 -8.34
N LYS A 184 -9.97 3.90 -8.34
CA LYS A 184 -10.75 3.67 -7.13
C LYS A 184 -10.95 2.18 -6.93
N ILE A 185 -10.67 1.70 -5.73
CA ILE A 185 -10.96 0.35 -5.26
C ILE A 185 -11.98 0.47 -4.14
N ILE A 186 -13.15 -0.14 -4.31
CA ILE A 186 -14.27 -0.08 -3.36
C ILE A 186 -14.57 -1.49 -2.91
N ASP A 187 -14.53 -1.74 -1.60
CA ASP A 187 -14.86 -3.03 -1.02
C ASP A 187 -16.14 -3.00 -0.18
N THR A 188 -16.75 -4.16 0.02
CA THR A 188 -17.92 -4.39 0.88
C THR A 188 -17.53 -4.95 2.25
N GLY A 189 -16.32 -4.67 2.70
CA GLY A 189 -15.80 -5.16 3.97
C GLY A 189 -16.32 -4.40 5.20
N ILE A 190 -15.56 -4.50 6.30
CA ILE A 190 -15.93 -3.86 7.58
C ILE A 190 -15.79 -2.33 7.56
N GLY A 191 -15.13 -1.76 6.55
CA GLY A 191 -14.76 -0.35 6.51
C GLY A 191 -13.57 -0.02 7.41
N LEU A 192 -13.36 1.29 7.64
CA LEU A 192 -12.27 1.83 8.45
C LEU A 192 -12.71 1.98 9.91
N ASP A 193 -11.77 1.75 10.84
CA ASP A 193 -11.98 2.05 12.26
C ASP A 193 -11.81 3.56 12.49
N ASN A 194 -12.87 4.23 12.93
CA ASN A 194 -12.88 5.67 13.20
C ASN A 194 -11.91 6.10 14.34
N LYS A 195 -11.36 5.15 15.09
CA LYS A 195 -10.39 5.41 16.16
C LYS A 195 -8.98 5.65 15.60
N ILE A 196 -8.71 5.24 14.37
CA ILE A 196 -7.42 5.42 13.73
C ILE A 196 -7.46 6.72 12.93
N THR A 197 -6.63 7.67 13.31
CA THR A 197 -6.52 8.98 12.65
C THR A 197 -5.57 8.95 11.46
N ASN A 198 -4.59 8.05 11.45
CA ASN A 198 -3.59 7.96 10.38
C ASN A 198 -3.30 6.51 9.98
N PHE A 199 -3.99 6.03 8.94
CA PHE A 199 -3.84 4.67 8.40
C PHE A 199 -2.54 4.45 7.62
N PHE A 200 -1.82 5.53 7.30
CA PHE A 200 -0.61 5.49 6.48
C PHE A 200 0.68 5.48 7.31
N GLU A 201 0.57 5.63 8.62
CA GLU A 201 1.74 5.47 9.48
C GLU A 201 2.18 4.01 9.50
N PRO A 202 3.50 3.76 9.37
CA PRO A 202 4.04 2.41 9.50
C PRO A 202 3.60 1.75 10.81
N TYR A 203 3.28 0.44 10.77
CA TYR A 203 2.86 -0.37 11.92
C TYR A 203 1.52 0.00 12.56
N VAL A 204 0.72 0.82 11.91
CA VAL A 204 -0.66 1.06 12.32
C VAL A 204 -1.56 -0.01 11.71
N THR A 205 -2.14 -0.87 12.55
CA THR A 205 -3.02 -1.96 12.12
C THR A 205 -4.05 -2.31 13.18
N THR A 206 -5.25 -2.68 12.74
CA THR A 206 -6.30 -3.30 13.58
C THR A 206 -6.31 -4.82 13.48
N LYS A 207 -5.43 -5.40 12.65
CA LYS A 207 -5.39 -6.84 12.35
C LYS A 207 -4.44 -7.54 13.29
N GLN A 208 -4.85 -8.68 13.86
CA GLN A 208 -4.01 -9.48 14.79
C GLN A 208 -2.68 -9.94 14.17
N ASN A 209 -2.68 -10.23 12.86
CA ASN A 209 -1.51 -10.74 12.14
C ASN A 209 -1.03 -9.76 11.05
N GLY A 210 -1.42 -8.50 11.13
CA GLY A 210 -1.02 -7.47 10.16
C GLY A 210 0.20 -6.72 10.66
N THR A 211 1.22 -6.55 9.81
CA THR A 211 2.42 -5.76 10.13
C THR A 211 2.18 -4.26 10.13
N GLY A 212 1.06 -3.80 9.53
CA GLY A 212 0.78 -2.37 9.38
C GLY A 212 1.71 -1.65 8.38
N LEU A 213 2.53 -2.37 7.61
CA LEU A 213 3.43 -1.78 6.61
C LEU A 213 2.77 -1.61 5.24
N GLY A 214 1.76 -2.42 4.92
CA GLY A 214 1.18 -2.47 3.58
C GLY A 214 0.70 -1.12 3.05
N LEU A 215 -0.06 -0.34 3.86
CA LEU A 215 -0.54 0.98 3.44
C LEU A 215 0.57 2.05 3.42
N ALA A 216 1.55 1.95 4.30
CA ALA A 216 2.73 2.82 4.28
C ALA A 216 3.56 2.61 3.01
N ILE A 217 3.74 1.35 2.58
CA ILE A 217 4.38 0.98 1.31
C ILE A 217 3.60 1.56 0.13
N VAL A 218 2.28 1.37 0.09
CA VAL A 218 1.42 1.91 -0.98
C VAL A 218 1.58 3.42 -1.07
N ARG A 219 1.47 4.14 0.06
CA ARG A 219 1.61 5.58 0.10
C ARG A 219 2.96 6.03 -0.47
N LYS A 220 4.06 5.42 -0.03
CA LYS A 220 5.41 5.74 -0.49
C LYS A 220 5.59 5.49 -1.99
N ILE A 221 5.05 4.37 -2.52
CA ILE A 221 5.06 4.08 -3.96
C ILE A 221 4.32 5.18 -4.73
N ILE A 222 3.13 5.55 -4.29
CA ILE A 222 2.30 6.56 -4.97
C ILE A 222 2.96 7.95 -4.90
N GLU A 223 3.54 8.33 -3.76
CA GLU A 223 4.31 9.58 -3.62
C GLU A 223 5.54 9.63 -4.54
N GLN A 224 6.26 8.51 -4.70
CA GLN A 224 7.39 8.40 -5.65
C GLN A 224 6.95 8.51 -7.12
N HIS A 225 5.66 8.33 -7.40
CA HIS A 225 5.05 8.53 -8.70
C HIS A 225 4.34 9.88 -8.82
N ASP A 226 4.64 10.83 -7.93
CA ASP A 226 4.07 12.17 -7.90
C ASP A 226 2.53 12.16 -7.77
N GLY A 227 2.01 11.07 -7.20
CA GLY A 227 0.59 10.81 -7.00
C GLY A 227 0.11 11.10 -5.58
N SER A 228 -1.17 10.85 -5.34
CA SER A 228 -1.77 10.90 -4.01
C SER A 228 -2.65 9.68 -3.74
N LEU A 229 -2.69 9.26 -2.47
CA LEU A 229 -3.51 8.16 -1.97
C LEU A 229 -4.44 8.68 -0.86
N ASN A 230 -5.73 8.41 -1.00
CA ASN A 230 -6.73 8.68 0.03
C ASN A 230 -7.56 7.42 0.31
N ILE A 231 -7.95 7.24 1.58
CA ILE A 231 -8.80 6.12 2.00
C ILE A 231 -9.91 6.66 2.88
N TYR A 232 -11.16 6.26 2.60
CA TYR A 232 -12.34 6.67 3.37
C TYR A 232 -13.41 5.57 3.43
N ASN A 233 -14.37 5.72 4.34
CA ASN A 233 -15.50 4.80 4.43
C ASN A 233 -16.43 4.94 3.22
N ALA A 234 -16.87 3.83 2.65
CA ALA A 234 -17.78 3.80 1.50
C ALA A 234 -19.16 4.36 1.80
N SER A 235 -19.64 4.28 3.05
CA SER A 235 -20.92 4.81 3.50
C SER A 235 -21.08 6.31 3.27
N ASN A 236 -19.98 7.05 3.15
CA ASN A 236 -20.00 8.50 2.95
C ASN A 236 -20.17 8.91 1.46
N VAL A 237 -20.10 7.96 0.52
CA VAL A 237 -19.99 8.29 -0.93
C VAL A 237 -21.03 7.60 -1.78
N LEU A 238 -21.59 6.47 -1.36
CA LEU A 238 -22.49 5.65 -2.16
C LEU A 238 -23.82 5.44 -1.46
N HIS A 239 -24.90 5.97 -2.05
CA HIS A 239 -26.29 5.66 -1.69
C HIS A 239 -26.69 4.20 -2.03
N ARG A 240 -25.76 3.25 -1.90
CA ARG A 240 -26.00 1.84 -2.16
C ARG A 240 -26.26 1.09 -0.85
N THR A 241 -27.03 0.02 -0.96
CA THR A 241 -27.51 -0.91 0.07
C THR A 241 -26.43 -1.50 1.01
N PHE A 242 -25.16 -1.13 0.85
CA PHE A 242 -24.04 -1.61 1.67
C PHE A 242 -23.66 -0.53 2.68
N ASN A 243 -24.11 -0.71 3.92
CA ASN A 243 -23.86 0.23 5.02
C ASN A 243 -22.40 0.26 5.51
N LYS A 244 -21.47 -0.51 4.92
CA LYS A 244 -20.06 -0.63 5.34
C LYS A 244 -19.19 -0.95 4.15
N GLY A 245 -17.90 -0.58 4.25
CA GLY A 245 -16.87 -0.81 3.26
C GLY A 245 -15.87 0.33 3.23
N ALA A 246 -14.77 0.16 2.50
CA ALA A 246 -13.78 1.20 2.31
C ALA A 246 -13.60 1.54 0.82
N ILE A 247 -13.14 2.76 0.58
CA ILE A 247 -12.73 3.26 -0.73
C ILE A 247 -11.27 3.65 -0.63
N ALA A 248 -10.41 3.02 -1.42
CA ALA A 248 -9.05 3.49 -1.68
C ALA A 248 -9.02 4.21 -3.03
N MET A 249 -8.56 5.47 -3.02
CA MET A 249 -8.45 6.32 -4.21
C MET A 249 -7.00 6.70 -4.45
N ILE A 250 -6.47 6.29 -5.58
CA ILE A 250 -5.16 6.68 -6.10
C ILE A 250 -5.36 7.72 -7.20
N LYS A 251 -4.56 8.78 -7.18
CA LYS A 251 -4.44 9.74 -8.30
C LYS A 251 -3.00 9.78 -8.75
N LEU A 252 -2.76 9.52 -10.04
CA LEU A 252 -1.44 9.54 -10.67
C LEU A 252 -1.44 10.61 -11.76
N PRO A 253 -0.37 11.43 -11.89
CA PRO A 253 -0.31 12.46 -12.91
C PRO A 253 -0.24 11.83 -14.31
N LEU A 254 -1.04 12.36 -15.22
CA LEU A 254 -0.87 12.08 -16.65
C LEU A 254 0.33 12.88 -17.16
N MET A 255 1.19 12.27 -17.97
CA MET A 255 2.15 13.05 -18.72
C MET A 255 1.40 13.94 -19.72
N LEU A 256 1.14 15.16 -19.33
CA LEU A 256 0.91 16.21 -20.30
C LEU A 256 2.21 16.37 -21.09
N ASN A 257 2.15 16.22 -22.40
CA ASN A 257 3.27 16.45 -23.33
C ASN A 257 3.89 17.83 -23.01
N LYS A 258 4.96 17.86 -22.20
CA LYS A 258 5.75 19.09 -21.96
C LYS A 258 6.31 19.69 -23.24
N ASN A 259 6.22 18.98 -24.36
CA ASN A 259 6.63 19.46 -25.67
C ASN A 259 5.63 20.42 -26.35
N LYS A 260 4.38 20.57 -25.82
CA LYS A 260 3.48 21.61 -26.33
C LYS A 260 3.70 22.99 -25.69
N PHE A 261 4.32 23.04 -24.50
CA PHE A 261 4.63 24.33 -23.85
C PHE A 261 6.02 24.88 -24.20
N LYS A 262 6.91 24.09 -24.85
CA LYS A 262 8.21 24.60 -25.31
C LYS A 262 8.18 25.19 -26.72
N SER A 263 7.14 24.92 -27.50
CA SER A 263 7.05 25.47 -28.88
C SER A 263 6.41 26.87 -28.93
N ASP A 264 5.66 27.30 -27.90
CA ASP A 264 4.97 28.59 -27.97
C ASP A 264 5.65 29.72 -27.14
N ASN A 265 6.63 29.39 -26.27
CA ASN A 265 7.30 30.42 -25.44
C ASN A 265 8.80 30.59 -25.71
N SER A 266 9.39 29.83 -26.65
CA SER A 266 10.85 29.94 -26.92
C SER A 266 11.21 30.87 -28.08
N SER A 267 10.24 31.41 -28.83
CA SER A 267 10.53 32.28 -29.97
C SER A 267 10.40 33.79 -29.67
N GLU A 268 9.65 34.22 -28.65
CA GLU A 268 9.51 35.66 -28.37
C GLU A 268 10.31 36.16 -27.15
N ALA A 269 10.49 35.34 -26.11
CA ALA A 269 11.24 35.75 -24.93
C ALA A 269 12.77 35.79 -25.16
N ASP A 270 13.32 34.85 -25.93
CA ASP A 270 14.75 34.81 -26.26
C ASP A 270 15.16 35.89 -27.26
N PHE A 271 14.22 36.37 -28.07
CA PHE A 271 14.49 37.49 -29.01
C PHE A 271 14.56 38.82 -28.27
N GLN A 272 13.70 39.06 -27.30
CA GLN A 272 13.70 40.33 -26.56
C GLN A 272 14.86 40.46 -25.56
N ILE A 273 15.38 39.35 -25.01
CA ILE A 273 16.56 39.37 -24.12
C ILE A 273 17.86 39.65 -24.92
N LYS A 274 18.00 39.10 -26.13
CA LYS A 274 19.16 39.34 -26.98
C LYS A 274 19.24 40.77 -27.55
N GLU A 275 18.13 41.42 -27.76
CA GLU A 275 18.08 42.80 -28.25
C GLU A 275 18.39 43.83 -27.11
N LYS A 276 18.01 43.54 -25.86
CA LYS A 276 18.34 44.37 -24.70
C LYS A 276 19.79 44.30 -24.24
N ILE A 277 20.51 43.21 -24.56
CA ILE A 277 21.97 43.09 -24.26
C ILE A 277 22.84 43.75 -25.33
N ARG A 278 22.31 44.04 -26.53
CA ARG A 278 23.05 44.71 -27.60
C ARG A 278 22.99 46.25 -27.51
N THR A 279 22.19 46.78 -26.63
CA THR A 279 21.99 48.23 -26.42
C THR A 279 22.49 48.76 -25.06
N LEU A 280 23.24 47.95 -24.33
CA LEU A 280 24.08 48.30 -23.19
C LEU A 280 25.55 48.06 -23.53
#